data_d094b77321e7789b1b295e18d526cd0f
#
_entry.id   d094b77321e7789b1b295e18d526cd0f
#
_cell.length_a   1.000
_cell.length_b   1.000
_cell.length_c   1.000
_cell.angle_alpha   90.00
_cell.angle_beta   90.00
_cell.angle_gamma   90.00
#
_symmetry.space_group_name_H-M   'P 1'
#
loop_
_entity.id
_entity.type
_entity.pdbx_description
1 polymer ?
#
loop_
_entity_poly.entity_id
_entity_poly.type
_entity_poly.pdbx_seq_one_letter_code
_entity_poly.pdbx_strand_id
1 'polypeptide(L)'
;MIERYSQSAIDASLVKLNRDLESLWCIKEGKLYREFKFQNFVVAFGFMTKVAMLAEKANHHPEWFNVYNKVVINLTTHEAGGISKRDFDLAQGISKLI
;
A
#
# COMPACT_ATOMS: atom_id res chain seq x y z
N MET A 1 -16.90 -8.06 -10.38
CA MET A 1 -17.07 -7.81 -8.95
C MET A 1 -15.76 -8.12 -8.22
N ILE A 2 -15.34 -7.24 -7.31
CA ILE A 2 -14.10 -7.41 -6.57
C ILE A 2 -14.39 -8.25 -5.34
N GLU A 3 -13.61 -9.28 -5.14
CA GLU A 3 -13.80 -10.20 -4.03
C GLU A 3 -12.88 -9.85 -2.87
N ARG A 4 -13.45 -9.78 -1.66
CA ARG A 4 -12.65 -9.60 -0.45
C ARG A 4 -11.83 -10.86 -0.20
N TYR A 5 -10.55 -10.68 0.09
CA TYR A 5 -9.67 -11.80 0.41
C TYR A 5 -10.04 -12.44 1.75
N SER A 6 -9.94 -13.76 1.80
CA SER A 6 -9.99 -14.51 3.06
C SER A 6 -8.73 -14.23 3.86
N GLN A 7 -8.75 -14.58 5.14
CA GLN A 7 -7.56 -14.42 5.99
C GLN A 7 -6.38 -15.21 5.43
N SER A 8 -6.61 -16.42 4.93
CA SER A 8 -5.53 -17.23 4.37
C SER A 8 -4.97 -16.61 3.09
N ALA A 9 -5.81 -16.00 2.26
CA ALA A 9 -5.35 -15.30 1.06
C ALA A 9 -4.51 -14.07 1.43
N ILE A 10 -4.93 -13.32 2.46
CA ILE A 10 -4.18 -12.18 2.98
C ILE A 10 -2.81 -12.64 3.46
N ASP A 11 -2.76 -13.69 4.27
CA ASP A 11 -1.51 -14.19 4.83
C ASP A 11 -0.53 -14.61 3.74
N ALA A 12 -1.00 -15.37 2.76
CA ALA A 12 -0.17 -15.82 1.65
C ALA A 12 0.33 -14.66 0.79
N SER A 13 -0.56 -13.71 0.50
CA SER A 13 -0.21 -12.53 -0.31
C SER A 13 0.78 -11.63 0.41
N LEU A 14 0.65 -11.53 1.74
CA LEU A 14 1.55 -10.70 2.55
C LEU A 14 2.96 -11.26 2.55
N VAL A 15 3.10 -12.58 2.69
CA VAL A 15 4.42 -13.24 2.61
C VAL A 15 5.06 -12.96 1.27
N LYS A 16 4.30 -13.11 0.19
CA LYS A 16 4.79 -12.88 -1.16
C LYS A 16 5.18 -11.42 -1.39
N LEU A 17 4.35 -10.49 -0.92
CA LEU A 17 4.59 -9.05 -1.07
C LEU A 17 5.88 -8.63 -0.36
N ASN A 18 6.11 -9.16 0.83
CA ASN A 18 7.23 -8.76 1.68
C ASN A 18 8.55 -9.47 1.34
N ARG A 19 8.54 -10.39 0.38
CA ARG A 19 9.76 -11.10 -0.01
C ARG A 19 10.79 -10.09 -0.50
N ASP A 20 11.99 -10.17 0.05
CA ASP A 20 13.13 -9.32 -0.30
C ASP A 20 12.97 -7.84 0.04
N LEU A 21 11.99 -7.46 0.86
CA LEU A 21 11.85 -6.09 1.33
C LEU A 21 12.51 -5.90 2.68
N GLU A 22 13.18 -4.76 2.86
CA GLU A 22 13.77 -4.40 4.15
C GLU A 22 12.70 -3.93 5.12
N SER A 23 11.78 -3.09 4.65
CA SER A 23 10.64 -2.63 5.44
C SER A 23 9.39 -3.31 4.94
N LEU A 24 8.60 -3.83 5.86
CA LEU A 24 7.52 -4.73 5.53
C LEU A 24 6.15 -4.06 5.60
N TRP A 25 5.28 -4.50 4.70
CA TRP A 25 3.85 -4.25 4.83
C TRP A 25 3.30 -5.13 5.95
N CYS A 26 2.28 -4.65 6.64
CA CYS A 26 1.59 -5.44 7.65
C CYS A 26 0.09 -5.16 7.58
N ILE A 27 -0.68 -5.92 8.34
CA ILE A 27 -2.11 -5.68 8.47
C ILE A 27 -2.34 -4.91 9.76
N LYS A 28 -2.96 -3.75 9.65
CA LYS A 28 -3.26 -2.90 10.80
C LYS A 28 -4.68 -2.39 10.67
N GLU A 29 -5.49 -2.66 11.68
CA GLU A 29 -6.89 -2.24 11.71
C GLU A 29 -7.66 -2.68 10.45
N GLY A 30 -7.38 -3.90 10.00
CA GLY A 30 -8.05 -4.50 8.85
C GLY A 30 -7.59 -3.98 7.50
N LYS A 31 -6.53 -3.19 7.45
CA LYS A 31 -6.02 -2.61 6.21
C LYS A 31 -4.58 -3.02 5.97
N LEU A 32 -4.15 -2.99 4.73
CA LEU A 32 -2.77 -3.22 4.35
C LEU A 32 -2.00 -1.92 4.60
N TYR A 33 -1.00 -1.99 5.47
CA TYR A 33 -0.37 -0.80 6.06
C TYR A 33 1.13 -0.84 5.88
N ARG A 34 1.72 0.32 5.57
CA ARG A 34 3.17 0.51 5.62
C ARG A 34 3.51 1.98 5.87
N GLU A 35 4.54 2.19 6.70
CA GLU A 35 5.09 3.51 6.96
C GLU A 35 6.40 3.65 6.20
N PHE A 36 6.60 4.81 5.56
CA PHE A 36 7.79 5.12 4.79
C PHE A 36 8.46 6.35 5.39
N LYS A 37 9.78 6.33 5.46
CA LYS A 37 10.55 7.47 5.94
C LYS A 37 11.60 7.85 4.92
N PHE A 38 11.69 9.13 4.62
CA PHE A 38 12.57 9.64 3.58
C PHE A 38 13.55 10.66 4.17
N GLN A 39 14.46 11.15 3.33
CA GLN A 39 15.48 12.10 3.75
C GLN A 39 14.87 13.44 4.14
N ASN A 40 13.85 13.90 3.41
CA ASN A 40 13.22 15.19 3.63
C ASN A 40 11.81 15.21 3.04
N PHE A 41 11.15 16.35 3.18
CA PHE A 41 9.77 16.52 2.70
C PHE A 41 9.67 16.43 1.16
N VAL A 42 10.62 17.03 0.45
CA VAL A 42 10.58 17.04 -1.02
C VAL A 42 10.65 15.60 -1.56
N VAL A 43 11.56 14.78 -1.00
CA VAL A 43 11.67 13.37 -1.40
C VAL A 43 10.40 12.61 -1.05
N ALA A 44 9.83 12.85 0.13
CA ALA A 44 8.57 12.21 0.54
C ALA A 44 7.45 12.60 -0.41
N PHE A 45 7.31 13.87 -0.75
CA PHE A 45 6.26 14.34 -1.64
C PHE A 45 6.44 13.83 -3.07
N GLY A 46 7.68 13.73 -3.53
CA GLY A 46 7.99 13.12 -4.82
C GLY A 46 7.56 11.66 -4.88
N PHE A 47 7.80 10.93 -3.80
CA PHE A 47 7.31 9.55 -3.66
C PHE A 47 5.79 9.51 -3.74
N MET A 48 5.11 10.39 -3.00
CA MET A 48 3.64 10.45 -3.01
C MET A 48 3.11 10.75 -4.41
N THR A 49 3.79 11.61 -5.15
CA THR A 49 3.40 11.93 -6.54
C THR A 49 3.44 10.68 -7.41
N LYS A 50 4.48 9.87 -7.27
CA LYS A 50 4.60 8.61 -8.02
C LYS A 50 3.51 7.62 -7.61
N VAL A 51 3.24 7.53 -6.31
CA VAL A 51 2.14 6.68 -5.82
C VAL A 51 0.80 7.15 -6.38
N ALA A 52 0.58 8.46 -6.42
CA ALA A 52 -0.65 9.02 -6.98
C ALA A 52 -0.85 8.59 -8.44
N MET A 53 0.22 8.57 -9.23
CA MET A 53 0.14 8.13 -10.62
C MET A 53 -0.22 6.65 -10.73
N LEU A 54 0.38 5.81 -9.89
CA LEU A 54 0.02 4.39 -9.85
C LEU A 54 -1.43 4.18 -9.43
N ALA A 55 -1.86 4.90 -8.42
CA ALA A 55 -3.23 4.80 -7.90
C ALA A 55 -4.25 5.22 -8.95
N GLU A 56 -3.96 6.29 -9.66
CA GLU A 56 -4.86 6.79 -10.69
C GLU A 56 -4.93 5.80 -11.86
N LYS A 57 -3.80 5.24 -12.27
CA LYS A 57 -3.76 4.23 -13.32
C LYS A 57 -4.55 2.98 -12.95
N ALA A 58 -4.46 2.57 -11.69
CA ALA A 58 -5.15 1.39 -11.19
C ALA A 58 -6.61 1.67 -10.83
N ASN A 59 -7.01 2.95 -10.83
CA ASN A 59 -8.31 3.40 -10.33
C ASN A 59 -8.58 2.84 -8.93
N HIS A 60 -7.56 2.90 -8.06
CA HIS A 60 -7.61 2.41 -6.70
C HIS A 60 -6.71 3.30 -5.85
N HIS A 61 -7.30 4.03 -4.89
CA HIS A 61 -6.62 5.12 -4.21
C HIS A 61 -6.30 4.76 -2.76
N PRO A 62 -5.12 5.13 -2.27
CA PRO A 62 -4.74 4.85 -0.89
C PRO A 62 -5.44 5.81 0.08
N GLU A 63 -5.56 5.36 1.33
CA GLU A 63 -5.86 6.23 2.46
C GLU A 63 -4.50 6.54 3.08
N TRP A 64 -4.02 7.74 2.92
CA TRP A 64 -2.65 8.03 3.30
C TRP A 64 -2.52 9.32 4.10
N PHE A 65 -1.37 9.43 4.75
CA PHE A 65 -1.06 10.54 5.65
C PHE A 65 0.40 10.90 5.48
N ASN A 66 0.71 12.19 5.46
CA ASN A 66 2.08 12.66 5.35
C ASN A 66 2.34 13.74 6.40
N VAL A 67 3.47 13.60 7.08
CA VAL A 67 4.01 14.67 7.91
C VAL A 67 5.50 14.71 7.64
N TYR A 68 5.99 15.84 7.16
CA TYR A 68 7.39 16.08 6.84
C TYR A 68 7.97 14.95 5.96
N ASN A 69 8.87 14.13 6.48
CA ASN A 69 9.53 13.06 5.73
C ASN A 69 8.86 11.70 5.88
N LYS A 70 7.74 11.64 6.58
CA LYS A 70 7.03 10.38 6.84
C LYS A 70 5.77 10.30 5.99
N VAL A 71 5.56 9.13 5.37
CA VAL A 71 4.34 8.84 4.62
C VAL A 71 3.78 7.52 5.15
N VAL A 72 2.51 7.54 5.53
CA VAL A 72 1.79 6.35 5.98
C VAL A 72 0.76 6.00 4.92
N ILE A 73 0.78 4.75 4.47
CA ILE A 73 -0.15 4.27 3.46
C ILE A 73 -1.00 3.14 4.02
N ASN A 74 -2.31 3.28 3.88
CA ASN A 74 -3.28 2.24 4.20
C ASN A 74 -4.04 1.90 2.92
N LEU A 75 -4.16 0.62 2.64
CA LEU A 75 -4.88 0.15 1.46
C LEU A 75 -6.03 -0.76 1.88
N THR A 76 -7.19 -0.50 1.33
CA THR A 76 -8.38 -1.32 1.53
C THR A 76 -9.28 -1.13 0.31
N THR A 77 -10.18 -2.08 0.09
CA THR A 77 -11.12 -2.01 -1.03
C THR A 77 -12.53 -1.91 -0.48
N HIS A 78 -13.07 -0.69 -0.42
CA HIS A 78 -14.39 -0.45 0.16
C HIS A 78 -15.47 -1.27 -0.52
N GLU A 79 -15.43 -1.37 -1.83
CA GLU A 79 -16.40 -2.14 -2.61
C GLU A 79 -16.43 -3.62 -2.23
N ALA A 80 -15.31 -4.17 -1.77
CA ALA A 80 -15.21 -5.56 -1.34
C ALA A 80 -15.44 -5.73 0.16
N GLY A 81 -15.49 -4.63 0.90
CA GLY A 81 -15.63 -4.66 2.35
C GLY A 81 -14.37 -5.04 3.09
N GLY A 82 -13.22 -4.89 2.48
CA GLY A 82 -11.94 -5.22 3.10
C GLY A 82 -10.82 -5.34 2.08
N ILE A 83 -9.73 -5.99 2.46
CA ILE A 83 -8.57 -6.16 1.60
C ILE A 83 -8.90 -7.09 0.44
N SER A 84 -8.44 -6.73 -0.76
CA SER A 84 -8.62 -7.49 -1.97
C SER A 84 -7.32 -7.57 -2.77
N LYS A 85 -7.37 -8.23 -3.92
CA LYS A 85 -6.25 -8.29 -4.85
C LYS A 85 -5.77 -6.91 -5.27
N ARG A 86 -6.68 -5.94 -5.39
CA ARG A 86 -6.32 -4.56 -5.79
C ARG A 86 -5.33 -3.92 -4.83
N ASP A 87 -5.48 -4.19 -3.54
CA ASP A 87 -4.60 -3.62 -2.52
C ASP A 87 -3.18 -4.19 -2.64
N PHE A 88 -3.06 -5.49 -2.83
CA PHE A 88 -1.77 -6.13 -2.98
C PHE A 88 -1.09 -5.76 -4.30
N ASP A 89 -1.85 -5.62 -5.38
CA ASP A 89 -1.28 -5.19 -6.66
C ASP A 89 -0.72 -3.77 -6.56
N LEU A 90 -1.45 -2.87 -5.92
CA LEU A 90 -0.98 -1.49 -5.72
C LEU A 90 0.22 -1.45 -4.79
N ALA A 91 0.18 -2.20 -3.69
CA ALA A 91 1.31 -2.29 -2.75
C ALA A 91 2.57 -2.79 -3.42
N GLN A 92 2.45 -3.76 -4.32
CA GLN A 92 3.59 -4.26 -5.08
C GLN A 92 4.19 -3.17 -5.96
N GLY A 93 3.35 -2.42 -6.65
CA GLY A 93 3.79 -1.29 -7.48
C GLY A 93 4.47 -0.21 -6.66
N ILE A 94 3.90 0.12 -5.50
CA ILE A 94 4.49 1.11 -4.59
C ILE A 94 5.86 0.66 -4.11
N SER A 95 6.00 -0.61 -3.75
CA SER A 95 7.27 -1.16 -3.25
C SER A 95 8.38 -1.07 -4.28
N LYS A 96 8.05 -1.11 -5.57
CA LYS A 96 9.04 -0.98 -6.64
C LYS A 96 9.55 0.44 -6.84
N LEU A 97 8.90 1.43 -6.24
CA LEU A 97 9.32 2.83 -6.34
C LEU A 97 10.51 3.16 -5.43
N ILE A 98 10.87 2.26 -4.55
CA ILE A 98 11.91 2.50 -3.54
C ILE A 98 13.15 1.71 -3.84
#